data_cf1be73ccf886e45b38ce189dc667ad4
#
_entry.id   cf1be73ccf886e45b38ce189dc667ad4
#
_cell.length_a   1.000
_cell.length_b   1.000
_cell.length_c   1.000
_cell.angle_alpha   90.00
_cell.angle_beta   90.00
_cell.angle_gamma   90.00
#
_symmetry.space_group_name_H-M   'P 1'
#
loop_
_entity.id
_entity.type
_entity.pdbx_description
1 polymer ?
#
loop_
_entity_poly.entity_id
_entity_poly.type
_entity_poly.pdbx_seq_one_letter_code
_entity_poly.pdbx_strand_id
1 'polypeptide(L)'
;MIQELDLAPGERARFISDVHFGHAKALAREPEELAFLLEGCTHLVVCGDLSETRESPCQAEGLEKRARFLQMCRDAGVQPVLLAGNHDPDEKAGLLKLQGGRVCALHGHALFKEVAPWG
;
A
#
# COMPACT_ATOMS: atom_id res chain seq x y z
N MET A 1 13.78 5.47 -0.92
CA MET A 1 14.29 4.56 0.11
C MET A 1 13.91 3.11 -0.24
N ILE A 2 14.79 2.19 0.05
CA ILE A 2 14.56 0.76 -0.18
C ILE A 2 14.24 0.11 1.17
N GLN A 3 13.19 -0.68 1.22
CA GLN A 3 12.85 -1.49 2.38
C GLN A 3 13.18 -2.95 2.08
N GLU A 4 13.63 -3.67 3.07
CA GLU A 4 13.93 -5.09 2.96
C GLU A 4 13.01 -5.90 3.88
N LEU A 5 12.54 -7.05 3.38
CA LEU A 5 11.69 -7.94 4.14
C LEU A 5 12.05 -9.38 3.78
N ASP A 6 12.41 -10.16 4.78
CA ASP A 6 12.62 -11.60 4.62
C ASP A 6 11.54 -12.33 5.40
N LEU A 7 10.77 -13.15 4.69
CA LEU A 7 9.71 -13.93 5.28
C LEU A 7 10.29 -15.21 5.90
N ALA A 8 9.91 -15.49 7.14
CA ALA A 8 10.24 -16.74 7.79
C ALA A 8 9.35 -17.89 7.27
N PRO A 9 9.74 -19.14 7.46
CA PRO A 9 8.87 -20.26 7.09
C PRO A 9 7.50 -20.13 7.76
N GLY A 10 6.45 -20.32 6.98
CA GLY A 10 5.08 -20.18 7.43
C GLY A 10 4.50 -18.78 7.31
N GLU A 11 5.34 -17.77 7.08
CA GLU A 11 4.86 -16.41 6.82
C GLU A 11 4.44 -16.28 5.35
N ARG A 12 3.43 -15.44 5.12
CA ARG A 12 2.88 -15.22 3.78
C ARG A 12 2.65 -13.73 3.56
N ALA A 13 3.09 -13.23 2.42
CA ALA A 13 2.84 -11.87 2.02
C ALA A 13 1.79 -11.84 0.90
N ARG A 14 0.81 -10.96 1.03
CA ARG A 14 -0.17 -10.67 -0.01
C ARG A 14 0.13 -9.30 -0.57
N PHE A 15 0.04 -9.13 -1.88
CA PHE A 15 0.35 -7.89 -2.58
C PHE A 15 -0.91 -7.30 -3.18
N ILE A 16 -1.15 -6.02 -2.91
CA ILE A 16 -2.24 -5.26 -3.53
C ILE A 16 -1.69 -3.90 -3.97
N SER A 17 -2.43 -3.20 -4.82
CA SER A 17 -2.09 -1.83 -5.21
C SER A 17 -3.33 -1.09 -5.68
N ASP A 18 -3.22 0.24 -5.80
CA ASP A 18 -4.21 1.09 -6.47
C ASP A 18 -5.60 1.03 -5.82
N VAL A 19 -5.66 1.03 -4.51
CA VAL A 19 -6.92 1.07 -3.75
C VAL A 19 -7.55 2.46 -3.84
N HIS A 20 -6.73 3.52 -3.75
CA HIS A 20 -7.15 4.92 -3.91
C HIS A 20 -8.22 5.37 -2.90
N PHE A 21 -8.05 5.06 -1.62
CA PHE A 21 -8.97 5.54 -0.59
C PHE A 21 -9.16 7.06 -0.67
N GLY A 22 -10.40 7.50 -0.62
CA GLY A 22 -10.77 8.91 -0.72
C GLY A 22 -11.03 9.39 -2.13
N HIS A 23 -10.68 8.62 -3.15
CA HIS A 23 -10.95 8.97 -4.53
C HIS A 23 -12.34 8.48 -4.95
N ALA A 24 -13.03 9.24 -5.82
CA ALA A 24 -14.36 8.88 -6.30
C ALA A 24 -14.39 7.53 -7.03
N LYS A 25 -13.27 7.15 -7.63
CA LYS A 25 -13.11 5.89 -8.37
C LYS A 25 -12.36 4.83 -7.57
N ALA A 26 -12.34 4.95 -6.25
CA ALA A 26 -11.68 3.97 -5.40
C ALA A 26 -12.27 2.57 -5.60
N LEU A 27 -11.40 1.57 -5.53
CA LEU A 27 -11.82 0.17 -5.65
C LEU A 27 -12.80 -0.22 -4.54
N ALA A 28 -12.61 0.31 -3.34
CA ALA A 28 -13.48 0.10 -2.20
C ALA A 28 -13.81 1.45 -1.58
N ARG A 29 -15.08 1.66 -1.19
CA ARG A 29 -15.49 2.88 -0.51
C ARG A 29 -15.03 2.90 0.94
N GLU A 30 -15.17 1.77 1.61
CA GLU A 30 -14.82 1.64 3.02
C GLU A 30 -13.74 0.58 3.19
N PRO A 31 -12.77 0.83 4.09
CA PRO A 31 -11.71 -0.15 4.34
C PRO A 31 -12.23 -1.53 4.73
N GLU A 32 -13.38 -1.59 5.44
CA GLU A 32 -13.97 -2.85 5.88
C GLU A 32 -14.33 -3.78 4.73
N GLU A 33 -14.56 -3.24 3.54
CA GLU A 33 -14.83 -4.05 2.35
C GLU A 33 -13.62 -4.89 1.94
N LEU A 34 -12.43 -4.53 2.40
CA LEU A 34 -11.19 -5.24 2.10
C LEU A 34 -10.73 -6.17 3.22
N ALA A 35 -11.56 -6.38 4.24
CA ALA A 35 -11.19 -7.22 5.38
C ALA A 35 -10.81 -8.65 4.95
N PHE A 36 -11.43 -9.17 3.90
CA PHE A 36 -11.12 -10.52 3.41
C PHE A 36 -9.67 -10.66 2.92
N LEU A 37 -9.02 -9.56 2.56
CA LEU A 37 -7.62 -9.59 2.12
C LEU A 37 -6.65 -9.86 3.26
N LEU A 38 -7.08 -9.69 4.50
CA LEU A 38 -6.25 -9.90 5.67
C LEU A 38 -6.23 -11.36 6.14
N GLU A 39 -7.10 -12.19 5.57
CA GLU A 39 -7.17 -13.59 5.92
C GLU A 39 -6.08 -14.40 5.21
N GLY A 40 -5.39 -15.26 5.95
CA GLY A 40 -4.40 -16.17 5.37
C GLY A 40 -3.05 -15.55 5.01
N CYS A 41 -2.77 -14.32 5.44
CA CYS A 41 -1.46 -13.69 5.27
C CYS A 41 -0.94 -13.13 6.59
N THR A 42 0.38 -13.01 6.69
CA THR A 42 1.05 -12.38 7.83
C THR A 42 1.51 -10.97 7.49
N HIS A 43 1.69 -10.69 6.22
CA HIS A 43 2.11 -9.38 5.73
C HIS A 43 1.21 -8.97 4.56
N LEU A 44 0.82 -7.72 4.54
CA LEU A 44 0.10 -7.14 3.41
C LEU A 44 0.97 -6.04 2.81
N VAL A 45 1.45 -6.28 1.60
CA VAL A 45 2.28 -5.31 0.88
C VAL A 45 1.37 -4.50 -0.04
N VAL A 46 1.31 -3.20 0.18
CA VAL A 46 0.58 -2.28 -0.68
C VAL A 46 1.60 -1.61 -1.60
N CYS A 47 1.56 -1.95 -2.88
CA CYS A 47 2.52 -1.49 -3.89
C CYS A 47 2.13 -0.11 -4.43
N GLY A 48 1.86 0.84 -3.54
CA GLY A 48 1.52 2.22 -3.92
C GLY A 48 0.04 2.46 -4.12
N ASP A 49 -0.34 3.74 -4.07
CA ASP A 49 -1.69 4.23 -4.31
C ASP A 49 -2.74 3.63 -3.36
N LEU A 50 -2.37 3.50 -2.08
CA LEU A 50 -3.34 3.10 -1.05
C LEU A 50 -4.38 4.20 -0.84
N SER A 51 -3.94 5.44 -0.79
CA SER A 51 -4.82 6.58 -0.55
C SER A 51 -4.31 7.82 -1.29
N GLU A 52 -5.20 8.82 -1.40
CA GLU A 52 -4.83 10.12 -1.95
C GLU A 52 -4.22 10.97 -0.84
N THR A 53 -2.90 11.12 -0.83
CA THR A 53 -2.17 11.93 0.16
C THR A 53 -1.78 13.30 -0.38
N ARG A 54 -1.94 13.53 -1.69
CA ARG A 54 -1.68 14.84 -2.27
C ARG A 54 -2.80 15.80 -1.89
N GLU A 55 -2.47 17.08 -1.86
CA GLU A 55 -3.47 18.12 -1.55
C GLU A 55 -4.61 18.05 -2.54
N SER A 56 -5.82 17.77 -2.05
CA SER A 56 -7.01 17.61 -2.85
C SER A 56 -8.23 17.66 -1.94
N PRO A 57 -9.45 17.86 -2.49
CA PRO A 57 -10.67 17.78 -1.67
C PRO A 57 -10.87 16.43 -0.99
N CYS A 58 -10.26 15.36 -1.51
CA CYS A 58 -10.42 14.02 -0.98
C CYS A 58 -9.35 13.63 0.06
N GLN A 59 -8.36 14.49 0.30
CA GLN A 59 -7.20 14.14 1.12
C GLN A 59 -7.59 13.69 2.54
N ALA A 60 -8.44 14.47 3.21
CA ALA A 60 -8.81 14.16 4.60
C ALA A 60 -9.54 12.82 4.70
N GLU A 61 -10.44 12.53 3.78
CA GLU A 61 -11.16 11.26 3.73
C GLU A 61 -10.21 10.11 3.43
N GLY A 62 -9.29 10.30 2.48
CA GLY A 62 -8.30 9.30 2.13
C GLY A 62 -7.39 8.94 3.29
N LEU A 63 -6.91 9.95 4.01
CA LEU A 63 -6.04 9.74 5.17
C LEU A 63 -6.77 9.04 6.32
N GLU A 64 -8.04 9.39 6.56
CA GLU A 64 -8.86 8.74 7.58
C GLU A 64 -9.06 7.26 7.25
N LYS A 65 -9.43 6.95 6.02
CA LYS A 65 -9.66 5.57 5.58
C LYS A 65 -8.37 4.76 5.59
N ARG A 66 -7.25 5.39 5.20
CA ARG A 66 -5.93 4.78 5.29
C ARG A 66 -5.60 4.37 6.72
N ALA A 67 -5.78 5.29 7.67
CA ALA A 67 -5.51 5.02 9.08
C ALA A 67 -6.37 3.89 9.62
N ARG A 68 -7.64 3.87 9.25
CA ARG A 68 -8.59 2.83 9.67
C ARG A 68 -8.21 1.48 9.07
N PHE A 69 -7.80 1.44 7.82
CA PHE A 69 -7.35 0.22 7.18
C PHE A 69 -6.09 -0.35 7.84
N LEU A 70 -5.13 0.52 8.16
CA LEU A 70 -3.90 0.09 8.83
C LEU A 70 -4.20 -0.46 10.23
N GLN A 71 -5.19 0.11 10.93
CA GLN A 71 -5.61 -0.41 12.22
C GLN A 71 -6.25 -1.79 12.08
N MET A 72 -7.06 -1.99 11.04
CA MET A 72 -7.63 -3.31 10.73
C MET A 72 -6.53 -4.36 10.52
N CYS A 73 -5.46 -4.00 9.82
CA CYS A 73 -4.33 -4.90 9.63
C CYS A 73 -3.73 -5.29 10.98
N ARG A 74 -3.46 -4.32 11.84
CA ARG A 74 -2.88 -4.58 13.17
C ARG A 74 -3.80 -5.45 14.02
N ASP A 75 -5.10 -5.17 14.00
CA ASP A 75 -6.09 -5.94 14.76
C ASP A 75 -6.17 -7.40 14.29
N ALA A 76 -5.91 -7.62 13.01
CA ALA A 76 -5.89 -8.97 12.42
C ALA A 76 -4.53 -9.67 12.57
N GLY A 77 -3.54 -9.03 13.19
CA GLY A 77 -2.20 -9.58 13.30
C GLY A 77 -1.41 -9.57 12.00
N VAL A 78 -1.79 -8.72 11.05
CA VAL A 78 -1.14 -8.60 9.74
C VAL A 78 -0.27 -7.35 9.74
N GLN A 79 0.99 -7.50 9.35
CA GLN A 79 1.91 -6.37 9.23
C GLN A 79 1.73 -5.69 7.87
N PRO A 80 1.31 -4.42 7.84
CA PRO A 80 1.24 -3.69 6.57
C PRO A 80 2.63 -3.18 6.16
N VAL A 81 2.91 -3.27 4.87
CA VAL A 81 4.12 -2.71 4.25
C VAL A 81 3.65 -1.80 3.13
N LEU A 82 3.95 -0.51 3.24
CA LEU A 82 3.42 0.50 2.32
C LEU A 82 4.53 1.05 1.42
N LEU A 83 4.30 1.00 0.12
CA LEU A 83 5.20 1.56 -0.87
C LEU A 83 4.57 2.81 -1.48
N ALA A 84 5.42 3.73 -1.92
CA ALA A 84 4.98 4.98 -2.53
C ALA A 84 4.41 4.74 -3.92
N GLY A 85 3.27 5.35 -4.21
CA GLY A 85 2.70 5.45 -5.55
C GLY A 85 2.65 6.90 -6.00
N ASN A 86 2.07 7.15 -7.16
CA ASN A 86 1.96 8.53 -7.66
C ASN A 86 0.85 9.33 -6.95
N HIS A 87 -0.11 8.68 -6.30
CA HIS A 87 -1.15 9.32 -5.48
C HIS A 87 -0.80 9.39 -4.00
N ASP A 88 0.19 8.63 -3.53
CA ASP A 88 0.69 8.69 -2.16
C ASP A 88 2.24 8.69 -2.16
N PRO A 89 2.86 9.73 -2.76
CA PRO A 89 4.32 9.78 -2.88
C PRO A 89 5.04 10.02 -1.56
N ASP A 90 4.30 10.32 -0.49
CA ASP A 90 4.86 10.59 0.83
C ASP A 90 5.28 9.34 1.57
N GLU A 91 4.92 8.15 1.08
CA GLU A 91 5.36 6.92 1.70
C GLU A 91 6.89 6.81 1.61
N LYS A 92 7.51 6.33 2.68
CA LYS A 92 8.96 6.38 2.82
C LYS A 92 9.70 5.44 1.88
N ALA A 93 9.10 4.28 1.60
CA ALA A 93 9.74 3.27 0.77
C ALA A 93 9.20 3.31 -0.65
N GLY A 94 10.10 3.37 -1.63
CA GLY A 94 9.73 3.30 -3.05
C GLY A 94 9.95 1.93 -3.65
N LEU A 95 10.72 1.09 -2.98
CA LEU A 95 11.05 -0.25 -3.44
C LEU A 95 11.11 -1.20 -2.26
N LEU A 96 10.54 -2.38 -2.41
CA LEU A 96 10.66 -3.46 -1.43
C LEU A 96 11.46 -4.61 -2.04
N LYS A 97 12.48 -5.04 -1.32
CA LYS A 97 13.23 -6.25 -1.64
C LYS A 97 12.82 -7.35 -0.67
N LEU A 98 12.46 -8.52 -1.22
CA LEU A 98 12.09 -9.68 -0.44
C LEU A 98 13.09 -10.81 -0.68
N GLN A 99 13.30 -11.64 0.34
CA GLN A 99 14.10 -12.85 0.27
C GLN A 99 15.49 -12.59 -0.31
N GLY A 100 16.21 -11.65 0.27
CA GLY A 100 17.57 -11.32 -0.15
C GLY A 100 17.65 -10.67 -1.53
N GLY A 101 16.57 -10.04 -1.98
CA GLY A 101 16.51 -9.38 -3.28
C GLY A 101 16.06 -10.28 -4.42
N ARG A 102 15.64 -11.52 -4.13
CA ARG A 102 15.11 -12.42 -5.17
C ARG A 102 13.78 -11.92 -5.72
N VAL A 103 13.02 -11.18 -4.91
CA VAL A 103 11.74 -10.59 -5.31
C VAL A 103 11.79 -9.11 -4.99
N CYS A 104 11.36 -8.29 -5.94
CA CYS A 104 11.27 -6.83 -5.75
C CYS A 104 9.86 -6.38 -6.06
N ALA A 105 9.34 -5.45 -5.26
CA ALA A 105 8.02 -4.86 -5.45
C ALA A 105 8.12 -3.35 -5.48
N LEU A 106 7.38 -2.71 -6.39
CA LEU A 106 7.29 -1.26 -6.50
C LEU A 106 6.00 -0.90 -7.25
N HIS A 107 5.60 0.37 -7.15
CA HIS A 107 4.50 0.88 -7.97
C HIS A 107 5.03 1.21 -9.36
N GLY A 108 4.25 0.91 -10.40
CA GLY A 108 4.70 1.05 -11.79
C GLY A 108 5.12 2.46 -12.19
N HIS A 109 4.60 3.51 -11.53
CA HIS A 109 4.97 4.89 -11.83
C HIS A 109 6.48 5.16 -11.68
N ALA A 110 7.15 4.39 -10.83
CA ALA A 110 8.59 4.56 -10.59
C ALA A 110 9.44 4.22 -11.82
N LEU A 111 8.87 3.52 -12.79
CA LEU A 111 9.55 3.13 -14.02
C LEU A 111 9.42 4.16 -15.13
N PHE A 112 8.51 5.14 -14.99
CA PHE A 112 8.18 6.10 -16.04
C PHE A 112 8.16 7.51 -15.48
N LYS A 113 9.03 8.39 -15.99
CA LYS A 113 9.11 9.77 -15.52
C LYS A 113 7.82 10.55 -15.76
N GLU A 114 7.13 10.27 -16.86
CA GLU A 114 5.90 10.97 -17.26
C GLU A 114 4.74 10.69 -16.33
N VAL A 115 4.79 9.60 -15.59
CA VAL A 115 3.73 9.21 -14.65
C VAL A 115 4.22 9.21 -13.20
N ALA A 116 5.35 9.82 -12.92
CA ALA A 116 5.84 10.00 -11.56
C ALA A 116 4.88 10.88 -10.76
N PRO A 117 5.07 11.08 -9.44
CA PRO A 117 4.02 11.63 -8.55
C PRO A 117 3.31 12.89 -9.00
N TRP A 118 3.96 13.68 -9.80
CA TRP A 118 3.41 14.94 -10.31
C TRP A 118 2.68 14.78 -11.65
N GLY A 119 2.73 13.63 -12.23
CA GLY A 119 2.15 13.36 -13.55
C GLY A 119 0.64 13.13 -13.54
#